data_c5ebff15bb21167aa4ba27261a505045
#
_entry.id   c5ebff15bb21167aa4ba27261a505045
#
_cell.length_a   1.000
_cell.length_b   1.000
_cell.length_c   1.000
_cell.angle_alpha   90.00
_cell.angle_beta   90.00
_cell.angle_gamma   90.00
#
_symmetry.space_group_name_H-M   'P 1'
#
loop_
_entity.id
_entity.type
_entity.pdbx_description
1 polymer ?
#
loop_
_entity_poly.entity_id
_entity_poly.type
_entity_poly.pdbx_seq_one_letter_code
_entity_poly.pdbx_strand_id
1 'polypeptide(L)'
;ILQSYNMSLGINLLTKIINENIKYFSATDLEITETHHKDKIDSPSGTALLLADSISKSLGKKTENLINFRGKSSLVKRKKGEIGMSVIRGGDIVGEHKVSSFGYKENIYLIHQALDREVFASGSINLGLKLMKKKKGFFSVQDLI
;
A
#
# COMPACT_ATOMS: atom_id res chain seq x y z
N ILE A 1 -7.77 -18.24 11.06
CA ILE A 1 -7.45 -16.83 11.42
C ILE A 1 -7.14 -16.08 10.14
N LEU A 2 -7.69 -14.86 10.00
CA LEU A 2 -7.33 -13.89 8.97
C LEU A 2 -6.68 -12.69 9.65
N GLN A 3 -5.56 -12.24 9.14
CA GLN A 3 -4.88 -11.03 9.62
C GLN A 3 -4.49 -10.14 8.44
N SER A 4 -4.79 -8.84 8.54
CA SER A 4 -4.35 -7.81 7.59
C SER A 4 -4.32 -6.43 8.25
N TYR A 5 -3.48 -5.55 7.76
CA TYR A 5 -3.48 -4.13 8.12
C TYR A 5 -4.67 -3.37 7.51
N ASN A 6 -5.27 -3.91 6.43
CA ASN A 6 -6.40 -3.27 5.77
C ASN A 6 -7.34 -4.32 5.16
N MET A 7 -8.63 -4.23 5.49
CA MET A 7 -9.67 -5.16 5.03
C MET A 7 -10.41 -4.66 3.79
N SER A 8 -10.11 -3.45 3.27
CA SER A 8 -10.68 -2.95 2.02
C SER A 8 -10.29 -3.87 0.85
N LEU A 9 -11.29 -4.33 0.09
CA LEU A 9 -11.05 -5.13 -1.11
C LEU A 9 -10.29 -4.33 -2.16
N GLY A 10 -10.57 -3.03 -2.27
CA GLY A 10 -9.92 -2.14 -3.25
C GLY A 10 -8.42 -2.01 -3.01
N ILE A 11 -7.98 -1.78 -1.76
CA ILE A 11 -6.55 -1.68 -1.45
C ILE A 11 -5.83 -3.02 -1.66
N ASN A 12 -6.50 -4.13 -1.35
CA ASN A 12 -5.92 -5.46 -1.56
C ASN A 12 -5.84 -5.82 -3.06
N LEU A 13 -6.82 -5.39 -3.88
CA LEU A 13 -6.74 -5.52 -5.34
C LEU A 13 -5.59 -4.68 -5.91
N LEU A 14 -5.42 -3.43 -5.46
CA LEU A 14 -4.30 -2.58 -5.85
C LEU A 14 -2.97 -3.27 -5.54
N THR A 15 -2.84 -3.82 -4.34
CA THR A 15 -1.65 -4.59 -3.92
C THR A 15 -1.39 -5.78 -4.85
N LYS A 16 -2.44 -6.51 -5.23
CA LYS A 16 -2.34 -7.66 -6.14
C LYS A 16 -1.87 -7.23 -7.53
N ILE A 17 -2.45 -6.17 -8.10
CA ILE A 17 -2.04 -5.62 -9.41
C ILE A 17 -0.55 -5.28 -9.41
N ILE A 18 -0.04 -4.65 -8.36
CA ILE A 18 1.37 -4.30 -8.24
C ILE A 18 2.23 -5.55 -8.19
N ASN A 19 1.87 -6.53 -7.37
CA ASN A 19 2.66 -7.76 -7.18
C ASN A 19 2.72 -8.60 -8.46
N GLU A 20 1.61 -8.75 -9.16
CA GLU A 20 1.55 -9.49 -10.43
C GLU A 20 2.39 -8.83 -11.53
N ASN A 21 2.61 -7.51 -11.44
CA ASN A 21 3.39 -6.72 -12.41
C ASN A 21 4.72 -6.20 -11.84
N ILE A 22 5.23 -6.82 -10.78
CA ILE A 22 6.40 -6.32 -10.04
C ILE A 22 7.64 -6.14 -10.91
N LYS A 23 7.81 -6.98 -11.94
CA LYS A 23 8.95 -6.87 -12.88
C LYS A 23 8.97 -5.53 -13.60
N TYR A 24 7.79 -5.03 -14.02
CA TYR A 24 7.67 -3.70 -14.62
C TYR A 24 7.97 -2.61 -13.59
N PHE A 25 7.30 -2.65 -12.46
CA PHE A 25 7.45 -1.64 -11.42
C PHE A 25 8.86 -1.59 -10.83
N SER A 26 9.60 -2.70 -10.78
CA SER A 26 10.98 -2.74 -10.29
C SER A 26 11.99 -2.05 -11.22
N ALA A 27 11.63 -1.83 -12.49
CA ALA A 27 12.47 -1.14 -13.47
C ALA A 27 12.28 0.38 -13.46
N THR A 28 11.32 0.88 -12.69
CA THR A 28 10.94 2.30 -12.60
C THR A 28 11.27 2.88 -11.23
N ASP A 29 11.13 4.20 -11.08
CA ASP A 29 11.21 4.85 -9.78
C ASP A 29 9.84 4.82 -9.09
N LEU A 30 9.77 4.21 -7.92
CA LEU A 30 8.53 4.04 -7.18
C LEU A 30 8.39 5.06 -6.06
N GLU A 31 7.23 5.69 -5.97
CA GLU A 31 6.82 6.56 -4.87
C GLU A 31 5.47 6.11 -4.31
N ILE A 32 5.35 6.08 -3.00
CA ILE A 32 4.08 5.91 -2.30
C ILE A 32 3.73 7.24 -1.63
N THR A 33 2.56 7.78 -1.96
CA THR A 33 1.99 8.95 -1.29
C THR A 33 0.72 8.53 -0.58
N GLU A 34 0.57 8.90 0.68
CA GLU A 34 -0.64 8.67 1.43
C GLU A 34 -1.22 9.98 1.98
N THR A 35 -2.54 10.12 1.96
CA THR A 35 -3.25 11.29 2.45
C THR A 35 -4.35 10.85 3.40
N HIS A 36 -4.41 11.46 4.58
CA HIS A 36 -5.46 11.24 5.58
C HIS A 36 -5.89 12.55 6.24
N HIS A 37 -6.95 12.48 7.02
CA HIS A 37 -7.47 13.61 7.80
C HIS A 37 -6.40 14.19 8.73
N LYS A 38 -6.59 15.46 9.10
CA LYS A 38 -5.66 16.24 9.93
C LYS A 38 -5.35 15.62 11.29
N ASP A 39 -6.30 14.86 11.86
CA ASP A 39 -6.20 14.30 13.20
C ASP A 39 -5.56 12.90 13.25
N LYS A 40 -5.10 12.36 12.11
CA LYS A 40 -4.43 11.05 12.08
C LYS A 40 -3.01 11.15 12.62
N ILE A 41 -2.75 10.43 13.70
CA ILE A 41 -1.49 10.49 14.47
C ILE A 41 -0.40 9.63 13.81
N ASP A 42 -0.73 8.37 13.47
CA ASP A 42 0.25 7.43 12.90
C ASP A 42 0.73 7.89 11.51
N SER A 43 2.04 7.87 11.32
CA SER A 43 2.70 8.28 10.07
C SER A 43 3.98 7.48 9.89
N PRO A 44 4.13 6.75 8.77
CA PRO A 44 3.12 6.50 7.75
C PRO A 44 1.99 5.60 8.25
N SER A 45 0.87 5.56 7.50
CA SER A 45 -0.26 4.70 7.81
C SER A 45 0.08 3.21 7.65
N GLY A 46 -0.64 2.34 8.38
CA GLY A 46 -0.49 0.89 8.22
C GLY A 46 -0.71 0.41 6.78
N THR A 47 -1.56 1.08 6.01
CA THR A 47 -1.79 0.75 4.59
C THR A 47 -0.61 1.15 3.71
N ALA A 48 0.01 2.30 3.93
CA ALA A 48 1.22 2.69 3.20
C ALA A 48 2.37 1.71 3.47
N LEU A 49 2.51 1.28 4.72
CA LEU A 49 3.49 0.24 5.10
C LEU A 49 3.15 -1.12 4.48
N LEU A 50 1.88 -1.51 4.42
CA LEU A 50 1.44 -2.74 3.74
C LEU A 50 1.84 -2.74 2.26
N LEU A 51 1.61 -1.64 1.55
CA LEU A 51 1.99 -1.50 0.15
C LEU A 51 3.50 -1.61 -0.03
N ALA A 52 4.28 -0.88 0.77
CA ALA A 52 5.74 -0.92 0.71
C ALA A 52 6.30 -2.31 1.04
N ASP A 53 5.75 -2.97 2.06
CA ASP A 53 6.14 -4.33 2.47
C ASP A 53 5.83 -5.36 1.38
N SER A 54 4.66 -5.25 0.77
CA SER A 54 4.24 -6.12 -0.34
C SER A 54 5.17 -5.99 -1.55
N ILE A 55 5.49 -4.75 -1.96
CA ILE A 55 6.45 -4.48 -3.03
C ILE A 55 7.83 -5.06 -2.68
N SER A 56 8.30 -4.78 -1.49
CA SER A 56 9.64 -5.21 -1.04
C SER A 56 9.77 -6.73 -1.02
N LYS A 57 8.76 -7.43 -0.49
CA LYS A 57 8.72 -8.91 -0.47
C LYS A 57 8.71 -9.50 -1.88
N SER A 58 7.92 -8.92 -2.79
CA SER A 58 7.88 -9.36 -4.19
C SER A 58 9.21 -9.15 -4.93
N LEU A 59 10.04 -8.22 -4.45
CA LEU A 59 11.40 -7.98 -4.92
C LEU A 59 12.46 -8.83 -4.19
N GLY A 60 12.08 -9.66 -3.22
CA GLY A 60 13.00 -10.43 -2.38
C GLY A 60 13.88 -9.57 -1.47
N LYS A 61 13.38 -8.39 -1.05
CA LYS A 61 14.15 -7.42 -0.27
C LYS A 61 13.45 -7.10 1.06
N LYS A 62 14.21 -6.60 2.03
CA LYS A 62 13.67 -6.12 3.30
C LYS A 62 13.14 -4.70 3.13
N THR A 63 11.98 -4.42 3.68
CA THR A 63 11.25 -3.15 3.55
C THR A 63 12.06 -1.97 4.10
N GLU A 64 12.71 -2.15 5.24
CA GLU A 64 13.51 -1.09 5.90
C GLU A 64 14.68 -0.61 5.03
N ASN A 65 15.17 -1.45 4.14
CA ASN A 65 16.28 -1.13 3.23
C ASN A 65 15.84 -0.40 1.95
N LEU A 66 14.52 -0.34 1.69
CA LEU A 66 13.99 0.23 0.46
C LEU A 66 13.23 1.53 0.68
N ILE A 67 12.58 1.73 1.84
CA ILE A 67 11.80 2.93 2.10
C ILE A 67 12.73 4.12 2.36
N ASN A 68 12.45 5.23 1.67
CA ASN A 68 13.09 6.52 1.91
C ASN A 68 12.03 7.61 2.07
N PHE A 69 11.98 8.22 3.25
CA PHE A 69 11.13 9.37 3.53
C PHE A 69 11.76 10.63 2.92
N ARG A 70 11.09 11.23 1.94
CA ARG A 70 11.53 12.49 1.33
C ARG A 70 11.19 13.65 2.23
N GLY A 71 12.17 14.50 2.53
CA GLY A 71 11.96 15.67 3.36
C GLY A 71 13.24 16.48 3.53
N LYS A 72 13.19 17.51 4.38
CA LYS A 72 14.28 18.47 4.61
C LYS A 72 15.61 17.80 4.98
N SER A 73 15.59 16.68 5.67
CA SER A 73 16.78 15.91 6.05
C SER A 73 17.32 15.01 4.93
N SER A 74 16.58 14.86 3.83
CA SER A 74 16.96 13.99 2.72
C SER A 74 17.71 14.77 1.63
N LEU A 75 18.93 15.20 1.95
CA LEU A 75 19.80 15.97 1.03
C LEU A 75 20.58 15.06 0.06
N VAL A 76 20.10 13.86 -0.20
CA VAL A 76 20.76 12.89 -1.06
C VAL A 76 19.92 12.60 -2.31
N LYS A 77 20.60 12.32 -3.41
CA LYS A 77 19.94 11.87 -4.63
C LYS A 77 19.22 10.53 -4.40
N ARG A 78 18.14 10.31 -5.14
CA ARG A 78 17.42 9.03 -5.16
C ARG A 78 18.38 7.89 -5.47
N LYS A 79 18.29 6.81 -4.70
CA LYS A 79 19.01 5.56 -4.96
C LYS A 79 18.19 4.67 -5.88
N LYS A 80 18.86 3.92 -6.76
CA LYS A 80 18.19 2.96 -7.64
C LYS A 80 17.43 1.90 -6.82
N GLY A 81 16.16 1.72 -7.12
CA GLY A 81 15.30 0.71 -6.51
C GLY A 81 14.79 1.06 -5.12
N GLU A 82 14.99 2.29 -4.62
CA GLU A 82 14.33 2.74 -3.40
C GLU A 82 12.84 3.04 -3.68
N ILE A 83 12.03 2.94 -2.66
CA ILE A 83 10.63 3.35 -2.63
C ILE A 83 10.56 4.67 -1.84
N GLY A 84 10.29 5.77 -2.52
CA GLY A 84 10.04 7.03 -1.81
C GLY A 84 8.69 6.98 -1.09
N MET A 85 8.60 7.64 0.05
CA MET A 85 7.36 7.72 0.82
C MET A 85 7.10 9.15 1.27
N SER A 86 5.89 9.63 0.96
CA SER A 86 5.39 10.95 1.32
C SER A 86 4.05 10.85 2.03
N VAL A 87 3.87 11.69 3.05
CA VAL A 87 2.69 11.68 3.90
C VAL A 87 2.03 13.05 3.89
N ILE A 88 0.72 13.07 3.67
CA ILE A 88 -0.10 14.28 3.70
C ILE A 88 -1.16 14.14 4.80
N ARG A 89 -1.37 15.21 5.58
CA ARG A 89 -2.42 15.34 6.57
C ARG A 89 -3.21 16.61 6.29
N GLY A 90 -4.54 16.47 6.10
CA GLY A 90 -5.38 17.63 5.82
C GLY A 90 -6.86 17.29 5.68
N GLY A 91 -7.72 18.25 6.00
CA GLY A 91 -9.17 18.10 5.90
C GLY A 91 -9.69 16.89 6.66
N ASP A 92 -10.74 16.29 6.13
CA ASP A 92 -11.45 15.13 6.69
C ASP A 92 -11.31 13.88 5.79
N ILE A 93 -10.20 13.79 5.01
CA ILE A 93 -9.94 12.69 4.08
C ILE A 93 -9.85 11.37 4.84
N VAL A 94 -10.71 10.41 4.51
CA VAL A 94 -10.76 9.09 5.15
C VAL A 94 -9.47 8.32 4.92
N GLY A 95 -8.97 8.34 3.67
CA GLY A 95 -7.68 7.77 3.31
C GLY A 95 -7.51 7.64 1.81
N GLU A 96 -6.39 8.11 1.31
CA GLU A 96 -5.96 7.92 -0.07
C GLU A 96 -4.55 7.34 -0.08
N HIS A 97 -4.31 6.38 -0.95
CA HIS A 97 -3.00 5.77 -1.17
C HIS A 97 -2.73 5.73 -2.66
N LYS A 98 -1.62 6.35 -3.05
CA LYS A 98 -1.17 6.43 -4.44
C LYS A 98 0.19 5.78 -4.57
N VAL A 99 0.31 4.82 -5.47
CA VAL A 99 1.59 4.28 -5.93
C VAL A 99 1.89 4.87 -7.29
N SER A 100 3.00 5.58 -7.38
CA SER A 100 3.47 6.22 -8.61
C SER A 100 4.70 5.47 -9.12
N SER A 101 4.70 5.14 -10.40
CA SER A 101 5.80 4.51 -11.12
C SER A 101 6.26 5.48 -12.19
N PHE A 102 7.49 5.95 -12.09
CA PHE A 102 8.10 6.91 -13.01
C PHE A 102 9.05 6.19 -13.95
N GLY A 103 8.61 5.96 -15.18
CA GLY A 103 9.35 5.29 -16.23
C GLY A 103 10.00 6.25 -17.22
N TYR A 104 10.53 5.70 -18.32
CA TYR A 104 11.12 6.50 -19.39
C TYR A 104 10.02 7.16 -20.23
N LYS A 105 9.88 8.48 -20.11
CA LYS A 105 8.89 9.32 -20.80
C LYS A 105 7.42 8.97 -20.54
N GLU A 106 7.13 8.14 -19.54
CA GLU A 106 5.77 7.79 -19.13
C GLU A 106 5.69 7.54 -17.62
N ASN A 107 4.53 7.76 -17.04
CA ASN A 107 4.28 7.51 -15.63
C ASN A 107 2.99 6.71 -15.48
N ILE A 108 2.96 5.80 -14.51
CA ILE A 108 1.75 5.09 -14.12
C ILE A 108 1.37 5.47 -12.70
N TYR A 109 0.09 5.71 -12.48
CA TYR A 109 -0.46 6.02 -11.17
C TYR A 109 -1.55 5.02 -10.83
N LEU A 110 -1.40 4.34 -9.69
CA LEU A 110 -2.41 3.48 -9.11
C LEU A 110 -2.91 4.15 -7.83
N ILE A 111 -4.17 4.49 -7.78
CA ILE A 111 -4.76 5.25 -6.68
C ILE A 111 -5.93 4.47 -6.10
N HIS A 112 -5.95 4.34 -4.78
CA HIS A 112 -7.09 3.91 -4.00
C HIS A 112 -7.49 5.03 -3.06
N GLN A 113 -8.76 5.42 -3.09
CA GLN A 113 -9.35 6.39 -2.17
C GLN A 113 -10.54 5.76 -1.45
N ALA A 114 -10.48 5.74 -0.13
CA ALA A 114 -11.64 5.40 0.70
C ALA A 114 -12.50 6.66 0.86
N LEU A 115 -13.73 6.62 0.38
CA LEU A 115 -14.69 7.74 0.50
C LEU A 115 -15.43 7.70 1.84
N ASP A 116 -15.57 6.50 2.41
CA ASP A 116 -16.21 6.26 3.72
C ASP A 116 -15.48 5.12 4.42
N ARG A 117 -15.51 5.12 5.76
CA ARG A 117 -14.95 4.03 6.58
C ARG A 117 -15.73 2.72 6.45
N GLU A 118 -16.94 2.76 5.93
CA GLU A 118 -17.77 1.58 5.68
C GLU A 118 -17.07 0.57 4.76
N VAL A 119 -16.17 1.01 3.88
CA VAL A 119 -15.41 0.09 3.01
C VAL A 119 -14.58 -0.93 3.81
N PHE A 120 -14.12 -0.56 5.00
CA PHE A 120 -13.35 -1.46 5.86
C PHE A 120 -14.26 -2.45 6.59
N ALA A 121 -15.43 -1.99 7.05
CA ALA A 121 -16.42 -2.84 7.70
C ALA A 121 -17.01 -3.86 6.73
N SER A 122 -17.49 -3.41 5.56
CA SER A 122 -18.03 -4.28 4.52
C SER A 122 -16.98 -5.27 3.99
N GLY A 123 -15.74 -4.82 3.81
CA GLY A 123 -14.61 -5.68 3.47
C GLY A 123 -14.36 -6.77 4.51
N SER A 124 -14.39 -6.42 5.80
CA SER A 124 -14.22 -7.38 6.91
C SER A 124 -15.32 -8.44 6.91
N ILE A 125 -16.58 -8.05 6.71
CA ILE A 125 -17.73 -8.98 6.64
C ILE A 125 -17.55 -9.93 5.45
N ASN A 126 -17.26 -9.41 4.26
CA ASN A 126 -17.08 -10.20 3.05
C ASN A 126 -15.95 -11.22 3.19
N LEU A 127 -14.81 -10.78 3.75
CA LEU A 127 -13.67 -11.66 3.99
C LEU A 127 -13.97 -12.69 5.08
N GLY A 128 -14.73 -12.32 6.12
CA GLY A 128 -15.22 -13.23 7.16
C GLY A 128 -16.07 -14.36 6.58
N LEU A 129 -17.02 -14.03 5.69
CA LEU A 129 -17.86 -15.02 5.00
C LEU A 129 -17.03 -15.98 4.11
N LYS A 130 -15.99 -15.47 3.45
CA LYS A 130 -15.07 -16.30 2.68
C LYS A 130 -14.20 -17.20 3.59
N LEU A 131 -13.74 -16.65 4.73
CA LEU A 131 -12.95 -17.38 5.70
C LEU A 131 -13.72 -18.57 6.30
N MET A 132 -15.03 -18.43 6.55
CA MET A 132 -15.88 -19.53 7.05
C MET A 132 -15.90 -20.75 6.13
N LYS A 133 -15.61 -20.59 4.85
CA LYS A 133 -15.53 -21.69 3.85
C LYS A 133 -14.15 -22.37 3.83
N LYS A 134 -13.17 -21.84 4.56
CA LYS A 134 -11.80 -22.39 4.61
C LYS A 134 -11.66 -23.37 5.77
N LYS A 135 -10.77 -24.36 5.60
CA LYS A 135 -10.32 -25.21 6.71
C LYS A 135 -9.51 -24.39 7.72
N LYS A 136 -9.18 -24.99 8.87
CA LYS A 136 -8.32 -24.32 9.86
C LYS A 136 -6.98 -23.90 9.24
N GLY A 137 -6.53 -22.70 9.57
CA GLY A 137 -5.27 -22.15 9.06
C GLY A 137 -5.11 -20.69 9.40
N PHE A 138 -4.00 -20.14 8.94
CA PHE A 138 -3.70 -18.72 8.99
C PHE A 138 -3.73 -18.20 7.54
N PHE A 139 -4.49 -17.15 7.30
CA PHE A 139 -4.77 -16.61 5.96
C PHE A 139 -4.46 -15.13 5.90
N SER A 140 -3.96 -14.70 4.78
CA SER A 140 -3.91 -13.30 4.35
C SER A 140 -5.18 -12.96 3.55
N VAL A 141 -5.40 -11.68 3.26
CA VAL A 141 -6.50 -11.27 2.37
C VAL A 141 -6.27 -11.81 0.96
N GLN A 142 -5.02 -11.90 0.51
CA GLN A 142 -4.68 -12.41 -0.83
C GLN A 142 -5.09 -13.87 -1.05
N ASP A 143 -5.20 -14.66 0.03
CA ASP A 143 -5.65 -16.05 -0.02
C ASP A 143 -7.18 -16.17 -0.17
N LEU A 144 -7.90 -15.05 -0.03
CA LEU A 144 -9.37 -14.99 0.00
C LEU A 144 -9.99 -14.18 -1.16
N ILE A 145 -9.17 -13.47 -1.96
CA ILE A 145 -9.64 -12.64 -3.09
C ILE A 145 -9.27 -13.19 -4.47
#